data_cf85391739313acda12fc84e04829095
#
_entry.id   cf85391739313acda12fc84e04829095
#
_cell.length_a   1.000
_cell.length_b   1.000
_cell.length_c   1.000
_cell.angle_alpha   90.00
_cell.angle_beta   90.00
_cell.angle_gamma   90.00
#
_symmetry.space_group_name_H-M   'P 1'
#
loop_
_entity.id
_entity.type
_entity.pdbx_description
1 polymer ?
#
loop_
_entity_poly.entity_id
_entity_poly.type
_entity_poly.pdbx_seq_one_letter_code
_entity_poly.pdbx_strand_id
1 'polypeptide(L)'
;NLQMQHIETFKLDASTSRANILNSNKKIPRYSYYLPIKLSMKYKNPFIHGTLIINKQILNNLGNYDENFYFSQDYKLFKDFLEQGYKIKTISKTLYNLNTQNNLSEKNKEEQKYFFNCARKNIKP
;
A
#
# COMPACT_ATOMS: atom_id res chain seq x y z
N ASN A 1 17.62 -4.30 10.24
CA ASN A 1 16.30 -3.76 9.96
C ASN A 1 15.27 -4.88 9.93
N LEU A 2 14.20 -4.74 10.70
CA LEU A 2 13.15 -5.77 10.84
C LEU A 2 12.49 -6.11 9.51
N GLN A 3 12.23 -5.11 8.67
CA GLN A 3 11.59 -5.34 7.38
C GLN A 3 12.51 -6.10 6.42
N MET A 4 13.79 -5.81 6.42
CA MET A 4 14.75 -6.56 5.60
C MET A 4 14.87 -8.01 6.06
N GLN A 5 14.89 -8.25 7.38
CA GLN A 5 14.87 -9.60 7.93
C GLN A 5 13.60 -10.35 7.55
N HIS A 6 12.47 -9.66 7.56
CA HIS A 6 11.18 -10.20 7.18
C HIS A 6 11.18 -10.65 5.71
N ILE A 7 11.73 -9.82 4.84
CA ILE A 7 11.86 -10.13 3.41
C ILE A 7 12.70 -11.40 3.22
N GLU A 8 13.83 -11.48 3.91
CA GLU A 8 14.73 -12.63 3.81
C GLU A 8 14.10 -13.90 4.36
N THR A 9 13.46 -13.81 5.54
CA THR A 9 12.89 -14.97 6.23
C THR A 9 11.75 -15.59 5.44
N PHE A 10 10.86 -14.77 4.86
CA PHE A 10 9.68 -15.24 4.15
C PHE A 10 9.83 -15.21 2.63
N LYS A 11 11.02 -14.88 2.14
CA LYS A 11 11.31 -14.79 0.69
C LYS A 11 10.33 -13.87 -0.03
N LEU A 12 10.19 -12.66 0.52
CA LEU A 12 9.27 -11.66 -0.02
C LEU A 12 9.97 -10.78 -1.05
N ASP A 13 9.18 -10.17 -1.90
CA ASP A 13 9.65 -9.16 -2.87
C ASP A 13 9.53 -7.75 -2.31
N ALA A 14 8.66 -7.57 -1.32
CA ALA A 14 8.46 -6.29 -0.64
C ALA A 14 7.93 -6.52 0.77
N SER A 15 8.05 -5.50 1.61
CA SER A 15 7.51 -5.50 2.97
C SER A 15 6.93 -4.14 3.30
N THR A 16 5.81 -4.15 4.02
CA THR A 16 5.25 -2.96 4.65
C THR A 16 5.14 -3.22 6.16
N SER A 17 4.81 -2.21 6.94
CA SER A 17 4.54 -2.37 8.35
C SER A 17 3.25 -1.67 8.72
N ARG A 18 2.73 -2.02 9.90
CA ARG A 18 1.64 -1.26 10.51
C ARG A 18 2.21 0.04 11.06
N ALA A 19 1.35 1.01 11.27
CA ALA A 19 1.72 2.31 11.81
C ALA A 19 0.70 2.76 12.85
N ASN A 20 1.14 3.60 13.77
CA ASN A 20 0.25 4.29 14.69
C ASN A 20 -0.18 5.61 14.07
N ILE A 21 -1.43 5.97 14.27
CA ILE A 21 -1.90 7.32 13.95
C ILE A 21 -1.41 8.25 15.06
N LEU A 22 -0.71 9.32 14.68
CA LEU A 22 -0.14 10.28 15.60
C LEU A 22 -1.22 10.84 16.55
N ASN A 23 -0.89 10.93 17.85
CA ASN A 23 -1.79 11.39 18.91
C ASN A 23 -3.00 10.47 19.10
N SER A 24 -2.89 9.20 18.76
CA SER A 24 -3.95 8.21 18.89
C SER A 24 -3.35 6.86 19.22
N ASN A 25 -4.14 5.99 19.85
CA ASN A 25 -3.75 4.59 20.08
C ASN A 25 -4.15 3.67 18.93
N LYS A 26 -4.58 4.25 17.80
CA LYS A 26 -5.04 3.46 16.67
C LYS A 26 -3.86 3.00 15.83
N LYS A 27 -3.88 1.71 15.49
CA LYS A 27 -2.94 1.09 14.56
C LYS A 27 -3.62 0.92 13.21
N ILE A 28 -2.91 1.21 12.14
CA ILE A 28 -3.41 0.98 10.78
C ILE A 28 -2.41 0.09 10.02
N PRO A 29 -2.87 -0.72 9.09
CA PRO A 29 -4.28 -1.03 8.83
C PRO A 29 -4.93 -1.74 10.03
N ARG A 30 -6.23 -1.55 10.23
CA ARG A 30 -6.96 -2.15 11.35
C ARG A 30 -7.47 -3.55 10.97
N TYR A 31 -8.69 -3.62 10.47
CA TYR A 31 -9.32 -4.90 10.15
C TYR A 31 -8.72 -5.55 8.91
N SER A 32 -8.33 -4.77 7.92
CA SER A 32 -7.75 -5.30 6.69
C SER A 32 -6.43 -6.03 6.91
N TYR A 33 -5.74 -5.74 8.02
CA TYR A 33 -4.53 -6.48 8.39
C TYR A 33 -4.79 -7.99 8.57
N TYR A 34 -5.99 -8.34 9.05
CA TYR A 34 -6.36 -9.72 9.34
C TYR A 34 -7.06 -10.41 8.19
N LEU A 35 -7.33 -9.70 7.10
CA LEU A 35 -8.03 -10.25 5.94
C LEU A 35 -7.03 -10.68 4.86
N PRO A 36 -7.43 -11.65 3.99
CA PRO A 36 -6.62 -11.95 2.82
C PRO A 36 -6.38 -10.70 1.97
N ILE A 37 -5.17 -10.54 1.48
CA ILE A 37 -4.77 -9.35 0.72
C ILE A 37 -5.68 -9.11 -0.48
N LYS A 38 -5.99 -10.16 -1.24
CA LYS A 38 -6.83 -10.05 -2.43
C LYS A 38 -8.23 -9.55 -2.10
N LEU A 39 -8.77 -9.96 -0.95
CA LEU A 39 -10.07 -9.48 -0.49
C LEU A 39 -10.02 -8.01 -0.12
N SER A 40 -9.01 -7.60 0.65
CA SER A 40 -8.85 -6.21 1.07
C SER A 40 -8.67 -5.27 -0.12
N MET A 41 -7.92 -5.68 -1.13
CA MET A 41 -7.63 -4.87 -2.32
C MET A 41 -8.89 -4.53 -3.12
N LYS A 42 -9.98 -5.29 -2.97
CA LYS A 42 -11.25 -4.97 -3.64
C LYS A 42 -11.91 -3.72 -3.09
N TYR A 43 -11.62 -3.38 -1.83
CA TYR A 43 -12.32 -2.31 -1.14
C TYR A 43 -11.42 -1.12 -0.81
N LYS A 44 -10.14 -1.36 -0.55
CA LYS A 44 -9.19 -0.32 -0.20
C LYS A 44 -7.75 -0.81 -0.35
N ASN A 45 -6.80 0.10 -0.21
CA ASN A 45 -5.39 -0.23 -0.14
C ASN A 45 -5.06 -0.69 1.29
N PRO A 46 -4.71 -1.97 1.51
CA PRO A 46 -4.37 -2.45 2.85
C PRO A 46 -2.94 -2.13 3.26
N PHE A 47 -2.15 -1.54 2.38
CA PHE A 47 -0.74 -1.24 2.63
C PHE A 47 -0.54 0.24 2.88
N ILE A 48 0.39 0.56 3.77
CA ILE A 48 0.79 1.93 4.03
C ILE A 48 2.03 2.22 3.20
N HIS A 49 1.89 3.03 2.16
CA HIS A 49 2.95 3.29 1.20
C HIS A 49 4.22 3.84 1.87
N GLY A 50 4.07 4.71 2.88
CA GLY A 50 5.22 5.29 3.59
C GLY A 50 6.07 4.27 4.34
N THR A 51 5.59 3.04 4.53
CA THR A 51 6.32 1.96 5.21
C THR A 51 6.94 0.95 4.24
N LEU A 52 6.76 1.15 2.93
CA LEU A 52 7.16 0.19 1.92
C LEU A 52 8.67 0.07 1.78
N ILE A 53 9.16 -1.16 1.78
CA ILE A 53 10.50 -1.52 1.30
C ILE A 53 10.31 -2.47 0.14
N ILE A 54 10.83 -2.11 -1.02
CA ILE A 54 10.69 -2.89 -2.25
C ILE A 54 12.03 -2.89 -3.01
N ASN A 55 12.30 -3.99 -3.69
CA ASN A 55 13.47 -4.07 -4.57
C ASN A 55 13.31 -3.13 -5.76
N LYS A 56 14.34 -2.32 -6.02
CA LYS A 56 14.32 -1.34 -7.10
C LYS A 56 14.11 -1.98 -8.48
N GLN A 57 14.69 -3.16 -8.69
CA GLN A 57 14.52 -3.90 -9.95
C GLN A 57 13.06 -4.24 -10.20
N ILE A 58 12.35 -4.70 -9.15
CA ILE A 58 10.92 -5.02 -9.24
C ILE A 58 10.12 -3.76 -9.53
N LEU A 59 10.42 -2.67 -8.84
CA LEU A 59 9.74 -1.40 -9.07
C LEU A 59 9.90 -0.94 -10.53
N ASN A 60 11.12 -1.06 -11.07
CA ASN A 60 11.38 -0.72 -12.46
C ASN A 60 10.64 -1.65 -13.43
N ASN A 61 10.57 -2.94 -13.12
CA ASN A 61 9.82 -3.91 -13.95
C ASN A 61 8.33 -3.61 -14.00
N LEU A 62 7.79 -2.99 -12.94
CA LEU A 62 6.40 -2.57 -12.91
C LEU A 62 6.16 -1.24 -13.64
N GLY A 63 7.21 -0.58 -14.14
CA GLY A 63 7.11 0.71 -14.79
C GLY A 63 7.06 1.88 -13.81
N ASN A 64 7.47 1.68 -12.57
CA ASN A 64 7.42 2.65 -11.50
C ASN A 64 5.96 3.07 -11.22
N TYR A 65 5.75 4.30 -10.73
CA TYR A 65 4.41 4.80 -10.48
C TYR A 65 3.78 5.27 -11.79
N ASP A 66 2.50 4.93 -11.98
CA ASP A 66 1.76 5.33 -13.17
C ASP A 66 1.37 6.81 -13.07
N GLU A 67 1.96 7.65 -13.90
CA GLU A 67 1.73 9.08 -13.90
C GLU A 67 0.32 9.48 -14.34
N ASN A 68 -0.40 8.58 -14.99
CA ASN A 68 -1.80 8.82 -15.33
C ASN A 68 -2.72 8.82 -14.12
N PHE A 69 -2.24 8.24 -13.00
CA PHE A 69 -2.97 8.21 -11.74
C PHE A 69 -2.55 9.39 -10.86
N TYR A 70 -3.27 10.49 -10.96
CA TYR A 70 -3.02 11.66 -10.12
C TYR A 70 -3.26 11.35 -8.64
N PHE A 71 -4.28 10.53 -8.35
CA PHE A 71 -4.52 9.95 -7.03
C PHE A 71 -4.41 8.43 -7.12
N SER A 72 -4.23 7.80 -5.98
CA SER A 72 -4.17 6.32 -5.86
C SER A 72 -3.02 5.67 -6.64
N GLN A 73 -1.92 6.39 -6.81
CA GLN A 73 -0.72 5.84 -7.45
C GLN A 73 -0.17 4.64 -6.69
N ASP A 74 -0.17 4.73 -5.36
CA ASP A 74 0.28 3.64 -4.49
C ASP A 74 -0.60 2.40 -4.62
N TYR A 75 -1.92 2.58 -4.63
CA TYR A 75 -2.85 1.47 -4.83
C TYR A 75 -2.63 0.81 -6.20
N LYS A 76 -2.46 1.60 -7.24
CA LYS A 76 -2.18 1.08 -8.59
C LYS A 76 -0.89 0.27 -8.61
N LEU A 77 0.17 0.77 -7.95
CA LEU A 77 1.43 0.06 -7.85
C LEU A 77 1.27 -1.29 -7.15
N PHE A 78 0.60 -1.31 -5.99
CA PHE A 78 0.40 -2.55 -5.24
C PHE A 78 -0.46 -3.55 -6.01
N LYS A 79 -1.46 -3.06 -6.72
CA LYS A 79 -2.32 -3.92 -7.53
C LYS A 79 -1.52 -4.60 -8.65
N ASP A 80 -0.73 -3.83 -9.39
CA ASP A 80 0.12 -4.35 -10.45
C ASP A 80 1.15 -5.32 -9.90
N PHE A 81 1.75 -4.99 -8.74
CA PHE A 81 2.69 -5.84 -8.04
C PHE A 81 2.10 -7.23 -7.74
N LEU A 82 0.89 -7.25 -7.19
CA LEU A 82 0.22 -8.51 -6.85
C LEU A 82 -0.20 -9.29 -8.10
N GLU A 83 -0.66 -8.60 -9.14
CA GLU A 83 -1.06 -9.25 -10.41
C GLU A 83 0.11 -9.91 -11.12
N GLN A 84 1.32 -9.37 -10.96
CA GLN A 84 2.54 -9.97 -11.51
C GLN A 84 3.03 -11.18 -10.70
N GLY A 85 2.38 -11.49 -9.58
CA GLY A 85 2.74 -12.64 -8.77
C GLY A 85 3.80 -12.39 -7.72
N TYR A 86 4.21 -11.15 -7.50
CA TYR A 86 5.17 -10.81 -6.45
C TYR A 86 4.55 -10.96 -5.06
N LYS A 87 5.40 -11.16 -4.06
CA LYS A 87 4.98 -11.44 -2.69
C LYS A 87 5.27 -10.26 -1.76
N ILE A 88 4.29 -9.89 -0.97
CA ILE A 88 4.39 -8.82 0.02
C ILE A 88 3.66 -9.23 1.29
N LYS A 89 4.20 -8.85 2.44
CA LYS A 89 3.54 -9.01 3.74
C LYS A 89 3.73 -7.75 4.58
N THR A 90 2.79 -7.55 5.49
CA THR A 90 2.84 -6.45 6.44
C THR A 90 3.34 -6.96 7.79
N ILE A 91 4.37 -6.33 8.35
CA ILE A 91 4.86 -6.63 9.67
C ILE A 91 3.83 -6.16 10.70
N SER A 92 3.55 -7.00 11.71
CA SER A 92 2.58 -6.69 12.77
C SER A 92 3.00 -5.52 13.65
N LYS A 93 4.30 -5.28 13.81
CA LYS A 93 4.82 -4.17 14.61
C LYS A 93 4.55 -2.84 13.94
N THR A 94 4.24 -1.84 14.78
CA THR A 94 4.09 -0.47 14.31
C THR A 94 5.44 0.22 14.33
N LEU A 95 6.08 0.30 13.17
CA LEU A 95 7.41 0.87 13.02
C LEU A 95 7.38 2.37 12.74
N TYR A 96 6.22 2.93 12.45
CA TYR A 96 6.07 4.31 12.01
C TYR A 96 4.92 5.00 12.71
N ASN A 97 5.00 6.32 12.81
CA ASN A 97 3.90 7.17 13.27
C ASN A 97 3.44 8.03 12.08
N LEU A 98 2.13 8.10 11.87
CA LEU A 98 1.55 8.84 10.77
C LEU A 98 0.72 10.00 11.28
N ASN A 99 0.88 11.17 10.65
CA ASN A 99 0.01 12.32 10.86
C ASN A 99 -1.01 12.37 9.74
N THR A 100 -2.29 12.16 10.08
CA THR A 100 -3.38 12.15 9.12
C THR A 100 -4.12 13.50 9.06
N GLN A 101 -3.71 14.48 9.86
CA GLN A 101 -4.34 15.80 9.87
C GLN A 101 -3.97 16.57 8.59
N ASN A 102 -4.95 17.28 8.02
CA ASN A 102 -4.79 18.09 6.81
C ASN A 102 -4.26 17.28 5.62
N ASN A 103 -4.62 16.03 5.56
CA ASN A 103 -4.22 15.13 4.49
C ASN A 103 -4.96 15.51 3.19
N LEU A 104 -4.24 15.52 2.07
CA LEU A 104 -4.81 15.75 0.74
C LEU A 104 -5.98 14.81 0.46
N SER A 105 -5.94 13.58 0.98
CA SER A 105 -7.00 12.59 0.81
C SER A 105 -8.36 13.05 1.30
N GLU A 106 -8.42 13.85 2.36
CA GLU A 106 -9.71 14.32 2.87
C GLU A 106 -10.35 15.37 1.99
N LYS A 107 -9.52 16.12 1.24
CA LYS A 107 -9.99 17.22 0.41
C LYS A 107 -10.51 16.78 -0.96
N ASN A 108 -10.10 15.61 -1.43
CA ASN A 108 -10.35 15.17 -2.82
C ASN A 108 -10.92 13.76 -2.88
N LYS A 109 -11.89 13.45 -1.99
CA LYS A 109 -12.43 12.09 -1.85
C LYS A 109 -13.05 11.53 -3.12
N GLU A 110 -13.80 12.35 -3.86
CA GLU A 110 -14.47 11.89 -5.09
C GLU A 110 -13.47 11.56 -6.19
N GLU A 111 -12.48 12.42 -6.38
CA GLU A 111 -11.43 12.19 -7.36
C GLU A 111 -10.61 10.96 -7.00
N GLN A 112 -10.27 10.79 -5.73
CA GLN A 112 -9.56 9.62 -5.27
C GLN A 112 -10.35 8.34 -5.51
N LYS A 113 -11.65 8.38 -5.26
CA LYS A 113 -12.54 7.25 -5.52
C LYS A 113 -12.56 6.88 -7.00
N TYR A 114 -12.58 7.88 -7.87
CA TYR A 114 -12.53 7.67 -9.32
C TYR A 114 -11.24 6.95 -9.72
N PHE A 115 -10.08 7.47 -9.28
CA PHE A 115 -8.78 6.85 -9.61
C PHE A 115 -8.64 5.47 -9.00
N PHE A 116 -9.11 5.28 -7.78
CA PHE A 116 -9.13 3.97 -7.13
C PHE A 116 -9.92 2.96 -7.96
N ASN A 117 -11.10 3.34 -8.41
CA ASN A 117 -11.95 2.46 -9.21
C ASN A 117 -11.30 2.13 -10.56
N CYS A 118 -10.64 3.10 -11.18
CA CYS A 118 -9.90 2.85 -12.43
C CYS A 118 -8.79 1.84 -12.21
N ALA A 119 -8.01 2.00 -11.13
CA ALA A 119 -6.95 1.05 -10.80
C ALA A 119 -7.52 -0.35 -10.51
N ARG A 120 -8.60 -0.41 -9.74
CA ARG A 120 -9.23 -1.67 -9.38
C ARG A 120 -9.74 -2.43 -10.61
N LYS A 121 -10.24 -1.71 -11.61
CA LYS A 121 -10.82 -2.29 -12.83
C LYS A 121 -9.83 -2.39 -13.97
N ASN A 122 -8.57 -1.99 -13.79
CA ASN A 122 -7.55 -1.94 -14.82
C ASN A 122 -7.96 -1.05 -16.00
N ILE A 123 -8.56 0.09 -15.69
CA ILE A 123 -9.00 1.08 -16.68
C ILE A 123 -8.08 2.29 -16.59
N LYS A 124 -7.72 2.85 -17.75
CA LYS A 124 -6.95 4.10 -17.79
C LYS A 124 -7.84 5.26 -17.32
N PRO A 125 -7.40 6.07 -16.37
CA PRO A 125 -8.21 7.19 -15.87
C PRO A 125 -8.40 8.31 -16.88
#